data_a858ab872c93dac5a0e35a9d1d5ac115
#
_entry.id   a858ab872c93dac5a0e35a9d1d5ac115
#
_cell.length_a   1.000
_cell.length_b   1.000
_cell.length_c   1.000
_cell.angle_alpha   90.00
_cell.angle_beta   90.00
_cell.angle_gamma   90.00
#
_symmetry.space_group_name_H-M   'P 1'
#
loop_
_entity.id
_entity.type
_entity.pdbx_description
1 polymer ?
#
loop_
_entity_poly.entity_id
_entity_poly.type
_entity_poly.pdbx_seq_one_letter_code
_entity_poly.pdbx_strand_id
1 'polypeptide(L)'
;MKKILVVAALMLSSVSTFAQHAVGSFNLQPKVGVSIANLTEVKGSDHRVGLVAGVEGEYQASDILSVSAGVLYSMQGAKANFANLVDATNRLDYINVPIMANVYVVKGLAVKLGVQPGFNVSNKIKVNNLDAVENPAKAQSVDVSIPVGLSYEYNNFQLDARYNWGVSKAFKLTDAKNSVFQITLGYKFDL
;
A
#
# COMPACT_ATOMS: atom_id res chain seq x y z
N MET A 1 24.70 -5.05 -13.17
CA MET A 1 23.62 -4.41 -13.91
C MET A 1 23.25 -5.16 -15.20
N LYS A 2 24.20 -5.47 -16.12
CA LYS A 2 23.88 -6.21 -17.37
C LYS A 2 23.28 -7.61 -17.14
N LYS A 3 23.67 -8.34 -16.09
CA LYS A 3 23.16 -9.66 -15.77
C LYS A 3 21.70 -9.65 -15.29
N ILE A 4 21.27 -8.58 -14.59
CA ILE A 4 19.88 -8.41 -14.15
C ILE A 4 18.96 -8.11 -15.33
N LEU A 5 19.42 -7.31 -16.29
CA LEU A 5 18.68 -7.03 -17.54
C LEU A 5 18.51 -8.28 -18.41
N VAL A 6 19.52 -9.17 -18.45
CA VAL A 6 19.43 -10.43 -19.21
C VAL A 6 18.44 -11.41 -18.54
N VAL A 7 18.42 -11.49 -17.22
CA VAL A 7 17.45 -12.31 -16.47
C VAL A 7 16.04 -11.76 -16.65
N ALA A 8 15.86 -10.45 -16.60
CA ALA A 8 14.57 -9.80 -16.89
C ALA A 8 14.10 -10.04 -18.33
N ALA A 9 15.01 -9.97 -19.30
CA ALA A 9 14.70 -10.23 -20.71
C ALA A 9 14.38 -11.71 -20.97
N LEU A 10 15.06 -12.65 -20.30
CA LEU A 10 14.77 -14.08 -20.37
C LEU A 10 13.44 -14.44 -19.72
N MET A 11 13.04 -13.75 -18.64
CA MET A 11 11.72 -13.94 -18.04
C MET A 11 10.59 -13.40 -18.94
N LEU A 12 10.84 -12.34 -19.73
CA LEU A 12 9.88 -11.80 -20.68
C LEU A 12 9.69 -12.67 -21.94
N SER A 13 10.68 -13.48 -22.30
CA SER A 13 10.61 -14.34 -23.50
C SER A 13 9.92 -15.71 -23.27
N SER A 14 9.65 -16.09 -22.03
CA SER A 14 8.94 -17.34 -21.69
C SER A 14 7.44 -17.12 -21.40
N VAL A 15 6.88 -15.95 -21.71
CA VAL A 15 5.47 -15.61 -21.48
C VAL A 15 4.58 -16.26 -22.54
N SER A 16 4.42 -17.58 -22.46
CA SER A 16 3.30 -18.23 -23.11
C SER A 16 2.07 -18.14 -22.21
N THR A 17 1.09 -17.34 -22.67
CA THR A 17 -0.33 -17.32 -22.26
C THR A 17 -0.61 -17.65 -20.77
N PHE A 18 -0.46 -16.68 -19.89
CA PHE A 18 -0.80 -16.85 -18.47
C PHE A 18 -1.85 -15.84 -17.99
N ALA A 19 -2.81 -15.48 -18.84
CA ALA A 19 -3.98 -14.77 -18.36
C ALA A 19 -4.66 -15.66 -17.30
N GLN A 20 -4.66 -15.17 -16.05
CA GLN A 20 -5.38 -15.85 -14.98
C GLN A 20 -6.87 -15.64 -15.15
N HIS A 21 -7.24 -14.48 -15.68
CA HIS A 21 -8.58 -14.06 -16.05
C HIS A 21 -8.64 -13.76 -17.56
N ALA A 22 -9.81 -13.96 -18.16
CA ALA A 22 -9.99 -13.66 -19.58
C ALA A 22 -9.75 -12.17 -19.87
N VAL A 23 -9.12 -11.85 -21.01
CA VAL A 23 -8.95 -10.46 -21.43
C VAL A 23 -10.33 -9.81 -21.57
N GLY A 24 -10.49 -8.62 -21.00
CA GLY A 24 -11.75 -7.91 -20.93
C GLY A 24 -12.60 -8.24 -19.68
N SER A 25 -12.20 -9.21 -18.86
CA SER A 25 -12.89 -9.50 -17.61
C SER A 25 -12.64 -8.42 -16.55
N PHE A 26 -13.61 -8.27 -15.66
CA PHE A 26 -13.53 -7.41 -14.50
C PHE A 26 -13.80 -8.23 -13.24
N ASN A 27 -13.02 -7.97 -12.21
CA ASN A 27 -13.25 -8.57 -10.90
C ASN A 27 -13.26 -7.53 -9.78
N LEU A 28 -13.96 -7.84 -8.71
CA LEU A 28 -14.04 -7.04 -7.50
C LEU A 28 -13.36 -7.78 -6.35
N GLN A 29 -12.51 -7.07 -5.59
CA GLN A 29 -11.67 -7.66 -4.55
C GLN A 29 -11.85 -6.95 -3.21
N PRO A 30 -12.70 -7.40 -2.30
CA PRO A 30 -12.58 -7.02 -0.89
C PRO A 30 -11.24 -7.52 -0.35
N LYS A 31 -10.56 -6.65 0.40
CA LYS A 31 -9.23 -6.90 0.96
C LYS A 31 -9.17 -6.49 2.41
N VAL A 32 -8.44 -7.26 3.19
CA VAL A 32 -8.11 -6.95 4.59
C VAL A 32 -6.67 -7.37 4.88
N GLY A 33 -6.01 -6.64 5.76
CA GLY A 33 -4.63 -6.96 6.11
C GLY A 33 -4.03 -6.01 7.12
N VAL A 34 -2.72 -5.97 7.14
CA VAL A 34 -1.93 -5.15 8.06
C VAL A 34 -1.09 -4.12 7.30
N SER A 35 -0.96 -2.95 7.91
CA SER A 35 -0.04 -1.90 7.51
C SER A 35 1.04 -1.74 8.55
N ILE A 36 2.29 -1.65 8.12
CA ILE A 36 3.46 -1.32 8.95
C ILE A 36 3.95 0.02 8.45
N ALA A 37 3.60 1.07 9.17
CA ALA A 37 3.83 2.45 8.77
C ALA A 37 4.94 3.08 9.61
N ASN A 38 5.71 3.97 8.99
CA ASN A 38 6.68 4.83 9.64
C ASN A 38 6.68 6.21 8.95
N LEU A 39 7.29 7.19 9.61
CA LEU A 39 7.56 8.52 9.05
C LEU A 39 9.05 8.64 8.73
N THR A 40 9.39 8.94 7.49
CA THR A 40 10.77 9.23 7.10
C THR A 40 11.20 10.59 7.66
N GLU A 41 12.52 10.78 7.82
CA GLU A 41 13.13 12.03 8.27
C GLU A 41 12.79 12.45 9.72
N VAL A 42 12.16 11.57 10.50
CA VAL A 42 11.92 11.75 11.94
C VAL A 42 12.87 10.85 12.71
N LYS A 43 13.90 11.44 13.34
CA LYS A 43 14.86 10.68 14.17
C LYS A 43 14.13 10.06 15.37
N GLY A 44 14.38 8.77 15.61
CA GLY A 44 13.78 8.03 16.74
C GLY A 44 12.32 7.64 16.53
N SER A 45 11.81 7.67 15.29
CA SER A 45 10.49 7.12 14.98
C SER A 45 10.55 5.61 14.80
N ASP A 46 9.61 4.90 15.42
CA ASP A 46 9.39 3.47 15.30
C ASP A 46 8.15 3.15 14.46
N HIS A 47 8.10 1.92 13.96
CA HIS A 47 7.00 1.44 13.15
C HIS A 47 5.69 1.34 13.95
N ARG A 48 4.61 1.80 13.35
CA ARG A 48 3.26 1.54 13.83
C ARG A 48 2.61 0.45 12.98
N VAL A 49 2.14 -0.60 13.64
CA VAL A 49 1.30 -1.62 13.00
C VAL A 49 -0.16 -1.18 13.07
N GLY A 50 -0.84 -1.23 11.95
CA GLY A 50 -2.24 -0.84 11.81
C GLY A 50 -3.02 -1.83 10.94
N LEU A 51 -4.33 -1.60 10.82
CA LEU A 51 -5.22 -2.33 9.93
C LEU A 51 -5.27 -1.63 8.56
N VAL A 52 -5.40 -2.42 7.50
CA VAL A 52 -5.82 -1.98 6.18
C VAL A 52 -6.98 -2.82 5.70
N ALA A 53 -8.05 -2.19 5.21
CA ALA A 53 -9.21 -2.88 4.67
C ALA A 53 -9.89 -2.03 3.60
N GLY A 54 -10.51 -2.67 2.62
CA GLY A 54 -11.26 -1.99 1.57
C GLY A 54 -11.57 -2.88 0.39
N VAL A 55 -11.76 -2.25 -0.77
CA VAL A 55 -12.16 -2.93 -2.00
C VAL A 55 -11.34 -2.37 -3.16
N GLU A 56 -10.84 -3.25 -4.03
CA GLU A 56 -10.23 -2.91 -5.32
C GLU A 56 -11.01 -3.59 -6.45
N GLY A 57 -11.20 -2.89 -7.57
CA GLY A 57 -11.65 -3.47 -8.84
C GLY A 57 -10.45 -3.65 -9.75
N GLU A 58 -10.41 -4.73 -10.50
CA GLU A 58 -9.34 -5.03 -11.45
C GLU A 58 -9.93 -5.41 -12.81
N TYR A 59 -9.39 -4.80 -13.85
CA TYR A 59 -9.74 -5.05 -15.26
C TYR A 59 -8.57 -5.68 -15.99
N GLN A 60 -8.78 -6.83 -16.61
CA GLN A 60 -7.76 -7.54 -17.40
C GLN A 60 -7.67 -6.91 -18.80
N ALA A 61 -6.63 -6.09 -19.00
CA ALA A 61 -6.46 -5.34 -20.26
C ALA A 61 -5.79 -6.18 -21.35
N SER A 62 -4.93 -7.14 -20.98
CA SER A 62 -4.28 -8.09 -21.90
C SER A 62 -3.90 -9.36 -21.13
N ASP A 63 -3.32 -10.34 -21.81
CA ASP A 63 -2.90 -11.62 -21.19
C ASP A 63 -1.93 -11.43 -20.01
N ILE A 64 -1.16 -10.37 -20.00
CA ILE A 64 -0.12 -10.13 -18.98
C ILE A 64 -0.34 -8.84 -18.19
N LEU A 65 -1.32 -8.01 -18.56
CA LEU A 65 -1.51 -6.69 -17.95
C LEU A 65 -2.94 -6.54 -17.46
N SER A 66 -3.09 -6.17 -16.21
CA SER A 66 -4.34 -5.65 -15.67
C SER A 66 -4.14 -4.27 -15.06
N VAL A 67 -5.23 -3.54 -14.93
CA VAL A 67 -5.30 -2.25 -14.25
C VAL A 67 -6.27 -2.38 -13.09
N SER A 68 -5.86 -1.96 -11.90
CA SER A 68 -6.75 -1.97 -10.74
C SER A 68 -6.87 -0.58 -10.11
N ALA A 69 -8.04 -0.31 -9.56
CA ALA A 69 -8.31 0.88 -8.75
C ALA A 69 -9.22 0.50 -7.59
N GLY A 70 -9.10 1.23 -6.46
CA GLY A 70 -9.88 0.88 -5.29
C GLY A 70 -9.96 1.97 -4.24
N VAL A 71 -10.60 1.62 -3.13
CA VAL A 71 -10.68 2.46 -1.93
C VAL A 71 -10.29 1.61 -0.72
N LEU A 72 -9.25 2.03 -0.02
CA LEU A 72 -8.71 1.33 1.15
C LEU A 72 -8.64 2.27 2.35
N TYR A 73 -9.25 1.90 3.45
CA TYR A 73 -8.95 2.51 4.75
C TYR A 73 -7.65 1.93 5.27
N SER A 74 -6.73 2.77 5.74
CA SER A 74 -5.42 2.36 6.24
C SER A 74 -5.02 3.15 7.47
N MET A 75 -4.75 2.43 8.56
CA MET A 75 -4.18 3.00 9.78
C MET A 75 -2.67 3.15 9.58
N GLN A 76 -2.18 4.39 9.61
CA GLN A 76 -0.79 4.75 9.39
C GLN A 76 -0.25 5.62 10.54
N GLY A 77 0.97 6.12 10.40
CA GLY A 77 1.64 6.97 11.36
C GLY A 77 2.90 6.32 11.92
N ALA A 78 3.37 6.81 13.06
CA ALA A 78 4.61 6.35 13.69
C ALA A 78 4.50 6.37 15.21
N LYS A 79 5.35 5.59 15.84
CA LYS A 79 5.61 5.67 17.28
C LYS A 79 6.90 6.44 17.51
N ALA A 80 6.98 7.18 18.61
CA ALA A 80 8.21 7.81 19.08
C ALA A 80 8.37 7.52 20.57
N ASN A 81 9.56 7.07 20.96
CA ASN A 81 9.91 6.84 22.34
C ASN A 81 10.96 7.87 22.75
N PHE A 82 10.61 8.75 23.68
CA PHE A 82 11.51 9.78 24.18
C PHE A 82 12.15 9.32 25.48
N ALA A 83 13.43 8.98 25.41
CA ALA A 83 14.29 8.63 26.55
C ALA A 83 13.73 7.49 27.46
N ASN A 84 12.95 6.55 26.88
CA ASN A 84 12.27 5.46 27.60
C ASN A 84 11.28 5.91 28.69
N LEU A 85 10.87 7.18 28.69
CA LEU A 85 9.97 7.76 29.68
C LEU A 85 8.60 8.16 29.08
N VAL A 86 8.56 8.51 27.81
CA VAL A 86 7.35 8.97 27.15
C VAL A 86 7.16 8.24 25.81
N ASP A 87 6.13 7.42 25.74
CA ASP A 87 5.69 6.79 24.51
C ASP A 87 4.65 7.68 23.82
N ALA A 88 4.99 8.24 22.67
CA ALA A 88 4.07 8.99 21.85
C ALA A 88 3.74 8.19 20.57
N THR A 89 2.46 7.98 20.30
CA THR A 89 1.99 7.34 19.07
C THR A 89 1.23 8.37 18.24
N ASN A 90 1.78 8.70 17.10
CA ASN A 90 1.08 9.51 16.09
C ASN A 90 0.19 8.61 15.24
N ARG A 91 -1.10 8.87 15.24
CA ARG A 91 -2.11 8.08 14.53
C ARG A 91 -2.64 8.91 13.37
N LEU A 92 -2.30 8.48 12.16
CA LEU A 92 -2.75 9.08 10.91
C LEU A 92 -3.53 8.00 10.16
N ASP A 93 -4.83 8.18 10.05
CA ASP A 93 -5.65 7.24 9.31
C ASP A 93 -6.05 7.87 7.97
N TYR A 94 -5.99 7.08 6.91
CA TYR A 94 -6.19 7.54 5.55
C TYR A 94 -7.25 6.69 4.83
N ILE A 95 -8.00 7.35 3.95
CA ILE A 95 -8.69 6.69 2.84
C ILE A 95 -7.78 6.84 1.63
N ASN A 96 -7.24 5.72 1.16
CA ASN A 96 -6.34 5.63 0.02
C ASN A 96 -7.09 5.19 -1.22
N VAL A 97 -6.74 5.77 -2.36
CA VAL A 97 -7.29 5.40 -3.66
C VAL A 97 -6.13 4.91 -4.56
N PRO A 98 -5.69 3.65 -4.40
CA PRO A 98 -4.66 3.09 -5.27
C PRO A 98 -5.17 2.97 -6.70
N ILE A 99 -4.31 3.33 -7.67
CA ILE A 99 -4.48 3.10 -9.10
C ILE A 99 -3.22 2.39 -9.55
N MET A 100 -3.34 1.11 -9.95
CA MET A 100 -2.21 0.22 -10.15
C MET A 100 -2.23 -0.39 -11.55
N ALA A 101 -1.06 -0.56 -12.12
CA ALA A 101 -0.81 -1.50 -13.22
C ALA A 101 -0.23 -2.79 -12.61
N ASN A 102 -0.78 -3.93 -13.00
CA ASN A 102 -0.37 -5.24 -12.52
C ASN A 102 0.14 -6.03 -13.73
N VAL A 103 1.42 -6.40 -13.71
CA VAL A 103 2.06 -7.18 -14.77
C VAL A 103 2.26 -8.61 -14.29
N TYR A 104 1.53 -9.55 -14.88
CA TYR A 104 1.64 -10.96 -14.58
C TYR A 104 2.91 -11.54 -15.20
N VAL A 105 3.85 -11.97 -14.37
CA VAL A 105 5.15 -12.53 -14.79
C VAL A 105 5.11 -14.04 -14.93
N VAL A 106 4.27 -14.70 -14.14
CA VAL A 106 3.89 -16.11 -14.26
C VAL A 106 2.45 -16.24 -13.76
N LYS A 107 1.82 -17.39 -13.99
CA LYS A 107 0.45 -17.65 -13.54
C LYS A 107 0.31 -17.34 -12.04
N GLY A 108 -0.61 -16.45 -11.71
CA GLY A 108 -0.92 -16.01 -10.36
C GLY A 108 0.01 -14.94 -9.78
N LEU A 109 1.24 -14.77 -10.26
CA LEU A 109 2.19 -13.80 -9.72
C LEU A 109 2.22 -12.54 -10.57
N ALA A 110 1.88 -11.41 -9.97
CA ALA A 110 1.97 -10.10 -10.62
C ALA A 110 2.91 -9.16 -9.87
N VAL A 111 3.67 -8.38 -10.64
CA VAL A 111 4.38 -7.18 -10.17
C VAL A 111 3.44 -6.00 -10.31
N LYS A 112 3.35 -5.18 -9.28
CA LYS A 112 2.40 -4.07 -9.20
C LYS A 112 3.15 -2.75 -9.04
N LEU A 113 2.72 -1.74 -9.80
CA LEU A 113 3.24 -0.38 -9.71
C LEU A 113 2.09 0.59 -9.96
N GLY A 114 2.07 1.72 -9.24
CA GLY A 114 1.01 2.68 -9.44
C GLY A 114 1.21 4.01 -8.74
N VAL A 115 0.10 4.72 -8.59
CA VAL A 115 -0.01 5.94 -7.80
C VAL A 115 -1.16 5.79 -6.81
N GLN A 116 -1.01 6.38 -5.64
CA GLN A 116 -2.01 6.27 -4.59
C GLN A 116 -2.17 7.62 -3.89
N PRO A 117 -3.15 8.44 -4.29
CA PRO A 117 -3.62 9.53 -3.45
C PRO A 117 -4.28 8.97 -2.19
N GLY A 118 -3.98 9.59 -1.06
CA GLY A 118 -4.53 9.28 0.25
C GLY A 118 -5.14 10.53 0.89
N PHE A 119 -6.32 10.40 1.46
CA PHE A 119 -7.04 11.47 2.14
C PHE A 119 -6.98 11.22 3.63
N ASN A 120 -6.38 12.15 4.39
CA ASN A 120 -6.30 12.01 5.84
C ASN A 120 -7.69 12.20 6.47
N VAL A 121 -8.15 11.20 7.20
CA VAL A 121 -9.47 11.21 7.88
C VAL A 121 -9.34 11.24 9.40
N SER A 122 -8.16 11.00 9.95
CA SER A 122 -7.91 11.07 11.39
C SER A 122 -6.46 11.46 11.66
N ASN A 123 -6.26 12.45 12.54
CA ASN A 123 -4.94 12.91 12.98
C ASN A 123 -4.97 13.04 14.51
N LYS A 124 -4.51 11.99 15.20
CA LYS A 124 -4.52 11.91 16.66
C LYS A 124 -3.13 11.59 17.20
N ILE A 125 -2.87 12.05 18.40
CA ILE A 125 -1.69 11.68 19.18
C ILE A 125 -2.11 10.98 20.46
N LYS A 126 -1.48 9.87 20.78
CA LYS A 126 -1.61 9.16 22.06
C LYS A 126 -0.28 9.24 22.78
N VAL A 127 -0.31 9.69 24.02
CA VAL A 127 0.88 9.81 24.88
C VAL A 127 0.70 8.89 26.08
N ASN A 128 1.61 7.94 26.27
CA ASN A 128 1.55 6.91 27.31
C ASN A 128 0.18 6.20 27.33
N ASN A 129 -0.42 6.08 28.51
CA ASN A 129 -1.73 5.45 28.71
C ASN A 129 -2.92 6.42 28.64
N LEU A 130 -2.68 7.69 28.28
CA LEU A 130 -3.76 8.67 28.11
C LEU A 130 -4.58 8.40 26.84
N ASP A 131 -5.81 8.86 26.82
CA ASP A 131 -6.65 8.78 25.63
C ASP A 131 -6.05 9.57 24.46
N ALA A 132 -6.31 9.08 23.24
CA ALA A 132 -5.82 9.74 22.05
C ALA A 132 -6.60 11.05 21.82
N VAL A 133 -5.88 12.16 21.75
CA VAL A 133 -6.42 13.51 21.49
C VAL A 133 -6.06 13.97 20.08
N GLU A 134 -6.72 14.99 19.58
CA GLU A 134 -6.33 15.59 18.30
C GLU A 134 -4.90 16.08 18.34
N ASN A 135 -4.16 15.79 17.27
CA ASN A 135 -2.77 16.21 17.17
C ASN A 135 -2.70 17.70 16.80
N PRO A 136 -2.05 18.55 17.60
CA PRO A 136 -1.88 19.97 17.25
C PRO A 136 -1.04 20.16 15.97
N ALA A 137 -0.17 19.21 15.61
CA ALA A 137 0.52 19.23 14.34
C ALA A 137 -0.46 18.85 13.21
N LYS A 138 -0.79 19.82 12.37
CA LYS A 138 -1.74 19.63 11.27
C LYS A 138 -1.15 18.70 10.19
N ALA A 139 -1.74 17.51 10.04
CA ALA A 139 -1.47 16.63 8.90
C ALA A 139 -1.90 17.31 7.59
N GLN A 140 -1.27 16.91 6.49
CA GLN A 140 -1.76 17.25 5.16
C GLN A 140 -3.07 16.52 4.90
N SER A 141 -4.04 17.22 4.30
CA SER A 141 -5.33 16.64 3.96
C SER A 141 -5.20 15.58 2.86
N VAL A 142 -4.23 15.76 1.96
CA VAL A 142 -3.95 14.85 0.86
C VAL A 142 -2.48 14.45 0.91
N ASP A 143 -2.24 13.16 0.84
CA ASP A 143 -0.93 12.52 0.71
C ASP A 143 -0.87 11.77 -0.60
N VAL A 144 0.29 11.72 -1.24
CA VAL A 144 0.51 10.96 -2.48
C VAL A 144 1.66 10.02 -2.27
N SER A 145 1.46 8.76 -2.63
CA SER A 145 2.49 7.73 -2.60
C SER A 145 2.59 6.98 -3.93
N ILE A 146 3.74 6.36 -4.14
CA ILE A 146 4.02 5.44 -5.25
C ILE A 146 4.06 4.04 -4.66
N PRO A 147 2.97 3.23 -4.79
CA PRO A 147 2.96 1.83 -4.41
C PRO A 147 3.76 0.99 -5.41
N VAL A 148 4.62 0.13 -4.88
CA VAL A 148 5.32 -0.94 -5.62
C VAL A 148 5.11 -2.23 -4.86
N GLY A 149 4.75 -3.31 -5.53
CA GLY A 149 4.44 -4.54 -4.84
C GLY A 149 4.44 -5.78 -5.71
N LEU A 150 4.10 -6.87 -5.06
CA LEU A 150 3.89 -8.18 -5.66
C LEU A 150 2.55 -8.71 -5.15
N SER A 151 1.84 -9.41 -6.00
CA SER A 151 0.68 -10.19 -5.58
C SER A 151 0.75 -11.60 -6.12
N TYR A 152 0.25 -12.53 -5.32
CA TYR A 152 0.08 -13.92 -5.73
C TYR A 152 -1.36 -14.34 -5.55
N GLU A 153 -1.93 -14.90 -6.60
CA GLU A 153 -3.30 -15.37 -6.64
C GLU A 153 -3.35 -16.89 -6.74
N TYR A 154 -4.18 -17.50 -5.91
CA TYR A 154 -4.49 -18.92 -5.92
C TYR A 154 -5.98 -19.12 -5.63
N ASN A 155 -6.70 -19.77 -6.55
CA ASN A 155 -8.15 -20.05 -6.42
C ASN A 155 -8.95 -18.82 -5.96
N ASN A 156 -8.84 -17.69 -6.65
CA ASN A 156 -9.48 -16.41 -6.35
C ASN A 156 -9.00 -15.72 -5.04
N PHE A 157 -8.20 -16.34 -4.21
CA PHE A 157 -7.54 -15.68 -3.10
C PHE A 157 -6.29 -14.96 -3.60
N GLN A 158 -6.14 -13.69 -3.28
CA GLN A 158 -4.96 -12.90 -3.62
C GLN A 158 -4.25 -12.44 -2.34
N LEU A 159 -3.00 -12.86 -2.18
CA LEU A 159 -2.06 -12.29 -1.24
C LEU A 159 -1.32 -11.15 -1.95
N ASP A 160 -1.35 -9.96 -1.38
CA ASP A 160 -0.73 -8.76 -1.95
C ASP A 160 0.21 -8.16 -0.91
N ALA A 161 1.47 -7.96 -1.29
CA ALA A 161 2.49 -7.30 -0.49
C ALA A 161 2.98 -6.06 -1.25
N ARG A 162 2.77 -4.86 -0.68
CA ARG A 162 3.15 -3.60 -1.32
C ARG A 162 3.88 -2.66 -0.36
N TYR A 163 4.80 -1.90 -0.91
CA TYR A 163 5.45 -0.80 -0.26
C TYR A 163 4.95 0.52 -0.89
N ASN A 164 4.36 1.38 -0.08
CA ASN A 164 3.87 2.67 -0.49
C ASN A 164 4.92 3.73 -0.12
N TRP A 165 5.61 4.21 -1.11
CA TRP A 165 6.62 5.27 -0.96
C TRP A 165 5.96 6.63 -1.01
N GLY A 166 5.85 7.32 0.13
CA GLY A 166 5.31 8.68 0.21
C GLY A 166 6.20 9.66 -0.55
N VAL A 167 5.61 10.36 -1.50
CA VAL A 167 6.30 11.42 -2.27
C VAL A 167 5.91 12.82 -1.80
N SER A 168 4.73 12.97 -1.21
CA SER A 168 4.28 14.21 -0.57
C SER A 168 4.65 14.26 0.91
N LYS A 169 4.56 15.44 1.53
CA LYS A 169 4.77 15.65 2.96
C LYS A 169 3.53 15.19 3.74
N ALA A 170 3.73 14.44 4.82
CA ALA A 170 2.65 14.01 5.71
C ALA A 170 2.12 15.15 6.61
N PHE A 171 2.96 16.14 6.91
CA PHE A 171 2.63 17.30 7.74
C PHE A 171 2.94 18.62 7.04
N LYS A 172 2.22 19.68 7.42
CA LYS A 172 2.40 21.02 6.82
C LYS A 172 3.71 21.69 7.18
N LEU A 173 4.29 21.35 8.33
CA LEU A 173 5.45 22.04 8.92
C LEU A 173 6.74 21.21 8.89
N THR A 174 6.71 19.98 8.40
CA THR A 174 7.88 19.10 8.34
C THR A 174 7.98 18.42 6.96
N ASP A 175 9.19 18.01 6.59
CA ASP A 175 9.42 17.26 5.35
C ASP A 175 9.17 15.74 5.52
N ALA A 176 8.65 15.32 6.67
CA ALA A 176 8.32 13.94 6.96
C ALA A 176 7.32 13.37 5.93
N LYS A 177 7.63 12.19 5.40
CA LYS A 177 6.80 11.48 4.42
C LYS A 177 6.37 10.13 4.98
N ASN A 178 5.22 9.66 4.54
CA ASN A 178 4.75 8.33 4.90
C ASN A 178 5.58 7.25 4.19
N SER A 179 5.93 6.22 4.93
CA SER A 179 6.60 5.01 4.44
C SER A 179 5.80 3.83 4.98
N VAL A 180 5.09 3.13 4.11
CA VAL A 180 4.10 2.13 4.56
C VAL A 180 4.29 0.83 3.79
N PHE A 181 4.59 -0.24 4.54
CA PHE A 181 4.53 -1.59 4.01
C PHE A 181 3.17 -2.20 4.36
N GLN A 182 2.52 -2.84 3.38
CA GLN A 182 1.19 -3.45 3.54
C GLN A 182 1.22 -4.90 3.07
N ILE A 183 0.57 -5.76 3.84
CA ILE A 183 0.25 -7.13 3.42
C ILE A 183 -1.26 -7.29 3.55
N THR A 184 -1.92 -7.64 2.45
CA THR A 184 -3.36 -7.85 2.41
C THR A 184 -3.71 -9.19 1.80
N LEU A 185 -4.79 -9.78 2.32
CA LEU A 185 -5.48 -10.92 1.72
C LEU A 185 -6.79 -10.41 1.14
N GLY A 186 -7.04 -10.73 -0.11
CA GLY A 186 -8.27 -10.42 -0.82
C GLY A 186 -8.89 -11.67 -1.44
N TYR A 187 -10.14 -11.53 -1.84
CA TYR A 187 -10.84 -12.51 -2.64
C TYR A 187 -11.39 -11.85 -3.91
N LYS A 188 -11.12 -12.45 -5.07
CA LYS A 188 -11.59 -11.96 -6.37
C LYS A 188 -12.95 -12.55 -6.71
N PHE A 189 -13.92 -11.68 -6.91
CA PHE A 189 -15.22 -12.01 -7.47
C PHE A 189 -15.21 -11.61 -8.93
N ASP A 190 -15.25 -12.56 -9.84
CA ASP A 190 -15.40 -12.31 -11.27
C ASP A 190 -16.82 -11.82 -11.57
N LEU A 191 -16.96 -10.78 -12.40
CA LEU A 191 -18.19 -10.11 -12.75
C LEU A 191 -18.46 -10.17 -14.27
#